data_2d82da90f596d046c22011ba75cc8030
#
_entry.id   2d82da90f596d046c22011ba75cc8030
#
_cell.length_a   1.000
_cell.length_b   1.000
_cell.length_c   1.000
_cell.angle_alpha   90.00
_cell.angle_beta   90.00
_cell.angle_gamma   90.00
#
_symmetry.space_group_name_H-M   'P 1'
#
loop_
_entity.id
_entity.type
_entity.pdbx_description
1 polymer ?
#
loop_
_entity_poly.entity_id
_entity_poly.type
_entity_poly.pdbx_seq_one_letter_code
_entity_poly.pdbx_strand_id
1 'polypeptide(L)'
;MKLVTFSVAGPLGAQRRLGALAGERIVDLTAAYATYLARHTDEPTPRELAQLRTPPDLIGWLRGQHKAREAAEQALAFARDFGTDARGLDDARLVFERGEVSLLAPLPRPNSLRDFSIFEEHMTRREGGGIPKRPSWYRWPPYYKGNPDAIIGPEDPIPFPYYTDKLDLELEIGIIVGRGGRNLSLEEAKQAIAGYTILIDCSARDPYLREVEFLGPAKMKDWATVLGPCMVTADEIDEARLDVRISVDGEVWFEGNTAAPRSFLAHHLVAYASDNETLHPGDLLGTGTVSTSCSVDLHKWPQVGQRVRFEVAGIGTLEHTIVAGEHVVDHVRNGMDGLLQAPREAAASV
;
A
#
# COMPACT_ATOMS: atom_id res chain seq x y z
N MET A 1 6.64 7.53 13.79
CA MET A 1 5.54 8.45 13.35
C MET A 1 4.57 7.74 12.42
N LYS A 2 3.28 8.14 12.46
CA LYS A 2 2.27 7.71 11.47
C LYS A 2 2.02 8.85 10.49
N LEU A 3 2.49 8.70 9.25
CA LEU A 3 2.34 9.69 8.19
C LEU A 3 1.14 9.38 7.32
N VAL A 4 0.33 10.39 7.03
CA VAL A 4 -0.87 10.30 6.20
C VAL A 4 -0.76 11.26 5.01
N THR A 5 -1.15 10.77 3.84
CA THR A 5 -1.46 11.63 2.70
C THR A 5 -2.95 11.95 2.78
N PHE A 6 -3.31 13.21 2.78
CA PHE A 6 -4.70 13.65 2.90
C PHE A 6 -5.01 14.78 1.93
N SER A 7 -6.27 15.02 1.68
CA SER A 7 -6.74 16.15 0.87
C SER A 7 -7.67 17.06 1.66
N VAL A 8 -7.53 18.35 1.39
CA VAL A 8 -8.36 19.41 1.94
C VAL A 8 -9.06 20.12 0.79
N ALA A 9 -10.37 20.39 0.93
CA ALA A 9 -11.10 21.18 -0.04
C ALA A 9 -10.54 22.62 -0.06
N GLY A 10 -10.33 23.17 -1.25
CA GLY A 10 -9.85 24.53 -1.46
C GLY A 10 -10.56 25.19 -2.63
N PRO A 11 -10.38 26.52 -2.81
CA PRO A 11 -11.04 27.28 -3.88
C PRO A 11 -10.71 26.79 -5.29
N LEU A 12 -9.56 26.11 -5.46
CA LEU A 12 -9.08 25.56 -6.73
C LEU A 12 -9.23 24.03 -6.80
N GLY A 13 -10.09 23.44 -5.98
CA GLY A 13 -10.27 22.00 -5.85
C GLY A 13 -9.54 21.39 -4.65
N ALA A 14 -9.56 20.08 -4.53
CA ALA A 14 -8.91 19.36 -3.44
C ALA A 14 -7.38 19.48 -3.53
N GLN A 15 -6.75 19.83 -2.41
CA GLN A 15 -5.31 20.00 -2.32
C GLN A 15 -4.70 18.85 -1.50
N ARG A 16 -3.77 18.12 -2.07
CA ARG A 16 -3.01 17.07 -1.37
C ARG A 16 -2.05 17.69 -0.37
N ARG A 17 -1.97 17.05 0.80
CA ARG A 17 -1.11 17.40 1.91
C ARG A 17 -0.47 16.16 2.51
N LEU A 18 0.69 16.35 3.16
CA LEU A 18 1.31 15.35 4.01
C LEU A 18 1.13 15.76 5.47
N GLY A 19 0.61 14.84 6.27
CA GLY A 19 0.39 15.05 7.70
C GLY A 19 0.95 13.95 8.55
N ALA A 20 0.97 14.18 9.86
CA ALA A 20 1.26 13.17 10.87
C ALA A 20 0.08 13.04 11.83
N LEU A 21 -0.25 11.81 12.23
CA LEU A 21 -1.29 11.54 13.21
C LEU A 21 -0.84 11.95 14.62
N ALA A 22 -1.69 12.70 15.31
CA ALA A 22 -1.60 13.05 16.73
C ALA A 22 -2.89 12.59 17.43
N GLY A 23 -2.96 11.30 17.77
CA GLY A 23 -4.22 10.64 18.15
C GLY A 23 -5.18 10.59 16.98
N GLU A 24 -6.40 11.09 17.16
CA GLU A 24 -7.43 11.17 16.10
C GLU A 24 -7.30 12.42 15.22
N ARG A 25 -6.31 13.29 15.47
CA ARG A 25 -6.09 14.51 14.70
C ARG A 25 -4.92 14.36 13.74
N ILE A 26 -4.90 15.21 12.72
CA ILE A 26 -3.86 15.26 11.71
C ILE A 26 -3.17 16.62 11.80
N VAL A 27 -1.86 16.61 12.02
CA VAL A 27 -1.01 17.80 11.91
C VAL A 27 -0.53 17.95 10.47
N ASP A 28 -0.84 19.08 9.81
CA ASP A 28 -0.26 19.43 8.51
C ASP A 28 1.23 19.75 8.69
N LEU A 29 2.09 18.88 8.20
CA LEU A 29 3.52 19.00 8.44
C LEU A 29 4.14 20.23 7.79
N THR A 30 3.70 20.60 6.59
CA THR A 30 4.23 21.78 5.88
C THR A 30 3.85 23.07 6.59
N ALA A 31 2.57 23.21 6.92
CA ALA A 31 2.06 24.40 7.62
C ALA A 31 2.64 24.53 9.03
N ALA A 32 2.71 23.42 9.76
CA ALA A 32 3.26 23.39 11.12
C ALA A 32 4.76 23.71 11.12
N TYR A 33 5.53 23.12 10.21
CA TYR A 33 6.96 23.37 10.12
C TYR A 33 7.27 24.82 9.70
N ALA A 34 6.57 25.37 8.71
CA ALA A 34 6.72 26.77 8.32
C ALA A 34 6.45 27.72 9.49
N THR A 35 5.39 27.42 10.28
CA THR A 35 5.04 28.23 11.45
C THR A 35 6.05 28.08 12.58
N TYR A 36 6.56 26.87 12.80
CA TYR A 36 7.64 26.62 13.77
C TYR A 36 8.88 27.42 13.42
N LEU A 37 9.33 27.37 12.17
CA LEU A 37 10.51 28.13 11.70
C LEU A 37 10.32 29.64 11.92
N ALA A 38 9.18 30.18 11.50
CA ALA A 38 8.88 31.62 11.62
C ALA A 38 8.82 32.12 13.07
N ARG A 39 8.45 31.25 14.04
CA ARG A 39 8.29 31.63 15.45
C ARG A 39 9.48 31.32 16.34
N HIS A 40 10.28 30.34 15.97
CA HIS A 40 11.32 29.77 16.85
C HIS A 40 12.73 29.76 16.27
N THR A 41 12.92 30.28 15.06
CA THR A 41 14.24 30.36 14.41
C THR A 41 14.39 31.68 13.68
N ASP A 42 15.63 32.00 13.26
CA ASP A 42 15.93 33.16 12.43
C ASP A 42 15.87 32.85 10.91
N GLU A 43 15.08 31.81 10.53
CA GLU A 43 14.94 31.41 9.13
C GLU A 43 14.23 32.50 8.31
N PRO A 44 14.91 33.09 7.31
CA PRO A 44 14.34 34.18 6.52
C PRO A 44 13.30 33.73 5.51
N THR A 45 13.30 32.45 5.14
CA THR A 45 12.42 31.84 4.13
C THR A 45 11.68 30.60 4.67
N PRO A 46 10.88 30.76 5.74
CA PRO A 46 10.31 29.60 6.46
C PRO A 46 9.36 28.77 5.58
N ARG A 47 8.67 29.35 4.59
CA ARG A 47 7.77 28.64 3.67
C ARG A 47 8.56 27.78 2.69
N GLU A 48 9.55 28.35 2.05
CA GLU A 48 10.37 27.68 1.06
C GLU A 48 11.11 26.49 1.69
N LEU A 49 11.66 26.71 2.89
CA LEU A 49 12.34 25.63 3.63
C LEU A 49 11.32 24.56 4.06
N ALA A 50 10.12 24.93 4.50
CA ALA A 50 9.09 23.95 4.85
C ALA A 50 8.62 23.15 3.62
N GLN A 51 8.42 23.78 2.47
CA GLN A 51 8.09 23.08 1.23
C GLN A 51 9.19 22.10 0.78
N LEU A 52 10.46 22.43 1.06
CA LEU A 52 11.60 21.57 0.75
C LEU A 52 11.70 20.40 1.73
N ARG A 53 11.45 20.61 3.03
CA ARG A 53 11.68 19.63 4.10
C ARG A 53 10.46 18.76 4.40
N THR A 54 9.28 19.35 4.32
CA THR A 54 7.99 18.71 4.55
C THR A 54 7.05 18.96 3.36
N PRO A 55 7.42 18.49 2.14
CA PRO A 55 6.60 18.67 0.96
C PRO A 55 5.23 18.01 1.11
N PRO A 56 4.22 18.38 0.29
CA PRO A 56 2.86 17.86 0.43
C PRO A 56 2.66 16.43 -0.05
N ASP A 57 3.73 15.72 -0.40
CA ASP A 57 3.70 14.34 -0.85
C ASP A 57 4.78 13.49 -0.19
N LEU A 58 4.45 12.20 0.03
CA LEU A 58 5.33 11.28 0.74
C LEU A 58 6.64 11.01 -0.02
N ILE A 59 6.63 10.90 -1.36
CA ILE A 59 7.86 10.62 -2.13
C ILE A 59 8.84 11.79 -2.01
N GLY A 60 8.35 13.00 -2.10
CA GLY A 60 9.15 14.21 -1.87
C GLY A 60 9.77 14.22 -0.46
N TRP A 61 8.97 13.87 0.55
CA TRP A 61 9.46 13.75 1.92
C TRP A 61 10.52 12.64 2.08
N LEU A 62 10.31 11.47 1.51
CA LEU A 62 11.27 10.37 1.52
C LEU A 62 12.61 10.76 0.89
N ARG A 63 12.60 11.54 -0.19
CA ARG A 63 13.82 12.07 -0.83
C ARG A 63 14.60 13.01 0.06
N GLY A 64 13.96 13.71 0.98
CA GLY A 64 14.57 14.59 1.97
C GLY A 64 15.33 13.87 3.09
N GLN A 65 15.20 12.53 3.20
CA GLN A 65 15.91 11.65 4.13
C GLN A 65 15.81 12.16 5.59
N HIS A 66 16.90 12.07 6.34
CA HIS A 66 16.97 12.50 7.75
C HIS A 66 16.54 13.96 7.97
N LYS A 67 16.81 14.86 7.02
CA LYS A 67 16.42 16.27 7.14
C LYS A 67 14.90 16.48 7.05
N ALA A 68 14.23 15.72 6.20
CA ALA A 68 12.78 15.74 6.14
C ALA A 68 12.16 15.11 7.41
N ARG A 69 12.77 14.05 7.92
CA ARG A 69 12.35 13.42 9.17
C ARG A 69 12.49 14.36 10.37
N GLU A 70 13.65 14.99 10.55
CA GLU A 70 13.88 15.99 11.61
C GLU A 70 12.83 17.12 11.56
N ALA A 71 12.54 17.63 10.36
CA ALA A 71 11.54 18.68 10.15
C ALA A 71 10.12 18.21 10.51
N ALA A 72 9.74 16.99 10.13
CA ALA A 72 8.45 16.41 10.48
C ALA A 72 8.30 16.17 11.99
N GLU A 73 9.35 15.70 12.66
CA GLU A 73 9.38 15.53 14.12
C GLU A 73 9.23 16.87 14.85
N GLN A 74 9.92 17.91 14.38
CA GLN A 74 9.78 19.28 14.92
C GLN A 74 8.37 19.84 14.70
N ALA A 75 7.81 19.68 13.49
CA ALA A 75 6.46 20.10 13.16
C ALA A 75 5.41 19.41 14.04
N LEU A 76 5.53 18.10 14.20
CA LEU A 76 4.63 17.30 15.03
C LEU A 76 4.73 17.69 16.52
N ALA A 77 5.97 17.80 17.04
CA ALA A 77 6.21 18.20 18.42
C ALA A 77 5.67 19.61 18.72
N PHE A 78 5.76 20.53 17.73
CA PHE A 78 5.25 21.90 17.87
C PHE A 78 3.72 21.96 17.88
N ALA A 79 3.03 21.19 17.04
CA ALA A 79 1.61 21.38 16.79
C ALA A 79 0.68 20.27 17.32
N ARG A 80 1.20 19.13 17.80
CA ARG A 80 0.38 17.96 18.21
C ARG A 80 -0.68 18.25 19.28
N ASP A 81 -0.42 19.22 20.17
CA ASP A 81 -1.31 19.57 21.27
C ASP A 81 -2.24 20.75 20.92
N PHE A 82 -2.12 21.32 19.71
CA PHE A 82 -2.98 22.44 19.29
C PHE A 82 -4.39 21.96 18.94
N GLY A 83 -5.36 22.85 19.16
CA GLY A 83 -6.73 22.66 18.69
C GLY A 83 -6.86 22.85 17.18
N THR A 84 -7.96 22.43 16.61
CA THR A 84 -8.24 22.56 15.17
C THR A 84 -8.51 23.99 14.70
N ASP A 85 -8.70 24.90 15.63
CA ASP A 85 -8.78 26.35 15.41
C ASP A 85 -7.40 27.02 15.27
N ALA A 86 -6.31 26.30 15.59
CA ALA A 86 -4.96 26.83 15.52
C ALA A 86 -4.59 27.28 14.11
N ARG A 87 -4.08 28.50 14.03
CA ARG A 87 -3.61 29.12 12.80
C ARG A 87 -2.12 29.46 12.90
N GLY A 88 -1.45 29.22 11.82
CA GLY A 88 -0.03 29.45 11.68
C GLY A 88 0.32 30.63 10.77
N LEU A 89 1.47 30.51 10.13
CA LEU A 89 1.93 31.47 9.13
C LEU A 89 0.89 31.61 8.01
N ASP A 90 0.54 32.84 7.63
CA ASP A 90 -0.46 33.16 6.60
C ASP A 90 -1.87 32.62 6.87
N ASP A 91 -2.24 32.56 8.11
CA ASP A 91 -3.53 32.01 8.54
C ASP A 91 -3.74 30.53 8.16
N ALA A 92 -2.65 29.80 7.84
CA ALA A 92 -2.70 28.41 7.48
C ALA A 92 -3.20 27.57 8.67
N ARG A 93 -4.15 26.66 8.43
CA ARG A 93 -4.62 25.71 9.42
C ARG A 93 -3.56 24.66 9.69
N LEU A 94 -3.26 24.41 10.98
CA LEU A 94 -2.18 23.54 11.40
C LEU A 94 -2.65 22.13 11.75
N VAL A 95 -3.87 21.99 12.25
CA VAL A 95 -4.43 20.73 12.76
C VAL A 95 -5.84 20.54 12.21
N PHE A 96 -6.16 19.31 11.85
CA PHE A 96 -7.46 18.90 11.34
C PHE A 96 -8.01 17.74 12.17
N GLU A 97 -9.34 17.69 12.38
CA GLU A 97 -10.00 16.45 12.81
C GLU A 97 -9.98 15.45 11.65
N ARG A 98 -9.94 14.17 11.99
CA ARG A 98 -9.94 13.10 10.99
C ARG A 98 -11.12 13.19 10.01
N GLY A 99 -12.32 13.56 10.50
CA GLY A 99 -13.55 13.68 9.68
C GLY A 99 -13.65 14.93 8.82
N GLU A 100 -12.71 15.87 8.91
CA GLU A 100 -12.72 17.10 8.11
C GLU A 100 -11.91 17.01 6.81
N VAL A 101 -11.21 15.91 6.62
CA VAL A 101 -10.31 15.67 5.48
C VAL A 101 -10.56 14.29 4.89
N SER A 102 -10.22 14.12 3.63
CA SER A 102 -10.21 12.78 2.99
C SER A 102 -8.80 12.20 3.00
N LEU A 103 -8.65 10.99 3.54
CA LEU A 103 -7.38 10.26 3.44
C LEU A 103 -7.22 9.70 2.02
N LEU A 104 -6.02 9.84 1.53
CA LEU A 104 -5.55 9.22 0.29
C LEU A 104 -4.61 8.06 0.64
N ALA A 105 -4.33 7.19 -0.32
CA ALA A 105 -3.26 6.23 -0.15
C ALA A 105 -1.96 6.94 0.28
N PRO A 106 -1.15 6.38 1.20
CA PRO A 106 0.12 6.97 1.59
C PRO A 106 1.03 7.27 0.39
N LEU A 107 1.01 6.34 -0.59
CA LEU A 107 1.60 6.50 -1.92
C LEU A 107 0.49 6.36 -2.96
N PRO A 108 -0.18 7.44 -3.38
CA PRO A 108 -1.25 7.36 -4.38
C PRO A 108 -0.79 6.82 -5.74
N ARG A 109 0.50 6.92 -6.00
CA ARG A 109 1.19 6.30 -7.15
C ARG A 109 2.64 6.03 -6.75
N PRO A 110 2.97 4.80 -6.32
CA PRO A 110 4.37 4.40 -6.08
C PRO A 110 5.18 4.43 -7.38
N ASN A 111 6.50 4.55 -7.29
CA ASN A 111 7.34 4.50 -8.50
C ASN A 111 7.29 3.11 -9.15
N SER A 112 7.20 2.08 -8.34
CA SER A 112 7.02 0.69 -8.76
C SER A 112 6.29 -0.09 -7.67
N LEU A 113 5.65 -1.18 -8.07
CA LEU A 113 5.07 -2.17 -7.17
C LEU A 113 5.67 -3.53 -7.48
N ARG A 114 6.24 -4.18 -6.46
CA ARG A 114 6.69 -5.57 -6.49
C ARG A 114 5.98 -6.30 -5.39
N ASP A 115 5.23 -7.32 -5.75
CA ASP A 115 4.48 -8.09 -4.79
C ASP A 115 5.06 -9.49 -4.66
N PHE A 116 5.54 -9.79 -3.45
CA PHE A 116 6.22 -11.03 -3.11
C PHE A 116 5.22 -12.08 -2.61
N SER A 117 5.71 -13.29 -2.38
CA SER A 117 4.96 -14.35 -1.73
C SER A 117 5.87 -15.11 -0.77
N ILE A 118 5.90 -14.69 0.50
CA ILE A 118 6.84 -15.21 1.50
C ILE A 118 6.20 -16.09 2.57
N PHE A 119 4.88 -16.11 2.70
CA PHE A 119 4.18 -16.92 3.70
C PHE A 119 3.93 -18.34 3.20
N GLU A 120 4.44 -19.31 3.94
CA GLU A 120 4.46 -20.72 3.52
C GLU A 120 3.07 -21.33 3.38
N GLU A 121 2.16 -21.01 4.30
CA GLU A 121 0.82 -21.59 4.31
C GLU A 121 0.00 -21.19 3.10
N HIS A 122 0.05 -19.90 2.72
CA HIS A 122 -0.61 -19.41 1.51
C HIS A 122 -0.13 -20.14 0.26
N MET A 123 1.19 -20.34 0.14
CA MET A 123 1.78 -21.01 -1.03
C MET A 123 1.48 -22.50 -1.11
N THR A 124 1.21 -23.17 0.02
CA THR A 124 1.08 -24.62 0.08
C THR A 124 -0.35 -25.14 0.20
N ARG A 125 -1.32 -24.27 0.57
CA ARG A 125 -2.71 -24.67 0.85
C ARG A 125 -3.73 -24.30 -0.23
N ARG A 126 -3.32 -23.74 -1.34
CA ARG A 126 -4.25 -23.32 -2.41
C ARG A 126 -5.18 -24.44 -2.84
N GLU A 127 -6.47 -24.10 -3.05
CA GLU A 127 -7.48 -24.99 -3.64
C GLU A 127 -7.00 -25.52 -5.00
N GLY A 128 -7.06 -26.82 -5.19
CA GLY A 128 -6.55 -27.49 -6.41
C GLY A 128 -5.12 -28.03 -6.31
N GLY A 129 -4.54 -28.02 -5.12
CA GLY A 129 -3.17 -28.46 -4.85
C GLY A 129 -2.22 -27.27 -4.85
N GLY A 130 -1.81 -26.86 -3.66
CA GLY A 130 -0.82 -25.81 -3.49
C GLY A 130 0.46 -26.09 -4.27
N ILE A 131 1.23 -25.07 -4.53
CA ILE A 131 2.55 -25.25 -5.16
C ILE A 131 3.36 -26.14 -4.22
N PRO A 132 3.83 -27.32 -4.68
CA PRO A 132 4.69 -28.17 -3.84
C PRO A 132 5.84 -27.35 -3.29
N LYS A 133 6.20 -27.55 -2.02
CA LYS A 133 7.35 -26.90 -1.39
C LYS A 133 8.61 -27.09 -2.26
N ARG A 134 8.84 -26.14 -3.17
CA ARG A 134 10.01 -26.20 -4.04
C ARG A 134 11.21 -25.65 -3.27
N PRO A 135 12.37 -26.35 -3.23
CA PRO A 135 13.58 -25.84 -2.58
C PRO A 135 13.99 -24.44 -3.05
N SER A 136 13.68 -24.08 -4.30
CA SER A 136 13.92 -22.75 -4.88
C SER A 136 13.17 -21.65 -4.16
N TRP A 137 11.93 -21.89 -3.71
CA TRP A 137 11.12 -20.89 -3.00
C TRP A 137 11.74 -20.48 -1.65
N TYR A 138 12.45 -21.36 -0.97
CA TYR A 138 13.19 -21.05 0.26
C TYR A 138 14.53 -20.34 0.03
N ARG A 139 14.95 -20.21 -1.22
CA ARG A 139 16.24 -19.58 -1.60
C ARG A 139 16.07 -18.23 -2.27
N TRP A 140 15.01 -18.04 -3.03
CA TRP A 140 14.73 -16.82 -3.78
C TRP A 140 13.28 -16.41 -3.57
N PRO A 141 13.03 -15.21 -2.99
CA PRO A 141 11.68 -14.74 -2.80
C PRO A 141 11.03 -14.41 -4.16
N PRO A 142 9.99 -15.16 -4.58
CA PRO A 142 9.31 -14.86 -5.83
C PRO A 142 8.47 -13.58 -5.70
N TYR A 143 8.41 -12.81 -6.76
CA TYR A 143 7.50 -11.66 -6.87
C TYR A 143 7.02 -11.46 -8.29
N TYR A 144 5.91 -10.75 -8.43
CA TYR A 144 5.47 -10.17 -9.68
C TYR A 144 5.55 -8.65 -9.64
N LYS A 145 5.56 -7.99 -10.81
CA LYS A 145 5.48 -6.53 -10.92
C LYS A 145 4.02 -6.14 -11.09
N GLY A 146 3.48 -5.45 -10.09
CA GLY A 146 2.12 -4.94 -10.09
C GLY A 146 1.98 -3.59 -10.79
N ASN A 147 0.74 -3.15 -10.95
CA ASN A 147 0.40 -1.89 -11.60
C ASN A 147 0.40 -0.72 -10.61
N PRO A 148 1.36 0.23 -10.67
CA PRO A 148 1.40 1.37 -9.77
C PRO A 148 0.28 2.40 -10.04
N ASP A 149 -0.43 2.28 -11.17
CA ASP A 149 -1.52 3.18 -11.54
C ASP A 149 -2.90 2.71 -11.03
N ALA A 150 -2.97 1.52 -10.41
CA ALA A 150 -4.21 0.93 -9.89
C ALA A 150 -4.34 1.03 -8.36
N ILE A 151 -3.74 2.04 -7.74
CA ILE A 151 -3.80 2.22 -6.28
C ILE A 151 -5.13 2.80 -5.85
N ILE A 152 -5.76 2.16 -4.86
CA ILE A 152 -6.98 2.57 -4.16
C ILE A 152 -6.61 3.10 -2.77
N GLY A 153 -7.17 4.24 -2.39
CA GLY A 153 -6.97 4.86 -1.08
C GLY A 153 -7.89 4.29 0.01
N PRO A 154 -7.68 4.71 1.27
CA PRO A 154 -8.41 4.18 2.44
C PRO A 154 -9.92 4.41 2.41
N GLU A 155 -10.40 5.41 1.67
CA GLU A 155 -11.82 5.82 1.62
C GLU A 155 -12.50 5.44 0.29
N ASP A 156 -11.74 4.91 -0.66
CA ASP A 156 -12.28 4.52 -1.94
C ASP A 156 -12.98 3.15 -1.85
N PRO A 157 -14.06 2.90 -2.59
CA PRO A 157 -14.66 1.58 -2.67
C PRO A 157 -13.76 0.62 -3.45
N ILE A 158 -13.89 -0.69 -3.18
CA ILE A 158 -13.22 -1.72 -3.99
C ILE A 158 -14.18 -2.13 -5.13
N PRO A 159 -13.84 -1.89 -6.41
CA PRO A 159 -14.66 -2.32 -7.52
C PRO A 159 -14.56 -3.84 -7.71
N PHE A 160 -15.69 -4.53 -7.82
CA PHE A 160 -15.73 -5.95 -8.18
C PHE A 160 -15.63 -6.07 -9.71
N PRO A 161 -14.55 -6.61 -10.28
CA PRO A 161 -14.36 -6.64 -11.72
C PRO A 161 -15.48 -7.45 -12.40
N TYR A 162 -16.05 -6.91 -13.46
CA TYR A 162 -17.17 -7.55 -14.20
C TYR A 162 -16.81 -8.91 -14.80
N TYR A 163 -15.52 -9.18 -14.99
CA TYR A 163 -15.02 -10.41 -15.61
C TYR A 163 -14.70 -11.53 -14.61
N THR A 164 -14.91 -11.34 -13.32
CA THR A 164 -14.69 -12.40 -12.33
C THR A 164 -15.97 -12.70 -11.54
N ASP A 165 -16.11 -13.92 -11.08
CA ASP A 165 -17.11 -14.34 -10.11
C ASP A 165 -16.46 -14.67 -8.74
N LYS A 166 -15.12 -14.58 -8.66
CA LYS A 166 -14.31 -14.90 -7.48
C LYS A 166 -13.35 -13.75 -7.15
N LEU A 167 -13.87 -12.73 -6.47
CA LEU A 167 -13.07 -11.66 -5.90
C LEU A 167 -12.31 -12.19 -4.68
N ASP A 168 -11.00 -12.03 -4.66
CA ASP A 168 -10.14 -12.34 -3.52
C ASP A 168 -9.45 -11.07 -3.01
N LEU A 169 -9.26 -10.99 -1.70
CA LEU A 169 -8.64 -9.86 -1.02
C LEU A 169 -7.52 -10.38 -0.13
N GLU A 170 -6.29 -10.15 -0.54
CA GLU A 170 -5.07 -10.64 0.10
C GLU A 170 -4.50 -9.58 1.02
N LEU A 171 -4.60 -9.80 2.35
CA LEU A 171 -4.03 -8.88 3.35
C LEU A 171 -2.53 -9.10 3.46
N GLU A 172 -1.79 -8.01 3.28
CA GLU A 172 -0.33 -7.97 3.25
C GLU A 172 0.24 -6.79 4.04
N ILE A 173 1.53 -6.81 4.29
CA ILE A 173 2.29 -5.65 4.75
C ILE A 173 3.01 -5.03 3.56
N GLY A 174 2.68 -3.79 3.25
CA GLY A 174 3.39 -2.98 2.25
C GLY A 174 4.65 -2.36 2.85
N ILE A 175 5.80 -2.61 2.23
CA ILE A 175 7.11 -2.08 2.59
C ILE A 175 7.40 -0.88 1.71
N ILE A 176 7.61 0.29 2.31
CA ILE A 176 7.91 1.53 1.58
C ILE A 176 9.41 1.81 1.63
N VAL A 177 10.03 1.84 0.45
CA VAL A 177 11.45 2.18 0.31
C VAL A 177 11.65 3.68 0.53
N GLY A 178 12.50 4.04 1.49
CA GLY A 178 12.83 5.42 1.82
C GLY A 178 14.16 5.88 1.24
N ARG A 179 15.16 4.99 1.24
CA ARG A 179 16.47 5.26 0.64
C ARG A 179 16.69 4.32 -0.53
N GLY A 180 16.85 4.88 -1.71
CA GLY A 180 17.17 4.10 -2.89
C GLY A 180 18.61 3.54 -2.84
N GLY A 181 18.85 2.55 -3.72
CA GLY A 181 20.16 1.93 -3.87
C GLY A 181 20.13 0.77 -4.85
N ARG A 182 21.32 0.27 -5.21
CA ARG A 182 21.52 -0.89 -6.07
C ARG A 182 22.49 -1.84 -5.40
N ASN A 183 22.23 -3.15 -5.48
CA ASN A 183 23.06 -4.19 -4.86
C ASN A 183 23.25 -3.96 -3.35
N LEU A 184 22.15 -3.66 -2.66
CA LEU A 184 22.18 -3.37 -1.23
C LEU A 184 22.52 -4.64 -0.43
N SER A 185 23.45 -4.52 0.52
CA SER A 185 23.64 -5.51 1.57
C SER A 185 22.38 -5.62 2.43
N LEU A 186 22.26 -6.68 3.24
CA LEU A 186 21.10 -6.85 4.15
C LEU A 186 20.97 -5.68 5.15
N GLU A 187 22.09 -5.16 5.62
CA GLU A 187 22.09 -4.03 6.55
C GLU A 187 21.67 -2.72 5.86
N GLU A 188 22.16 -2.45 4.65
CA GLU A 188 21.74 -1.30 3.87
C GLU A 188 20.27 -1.40 3.45
N ALA A 189 19.80 -2.61 3.10
CA ALA A 189 18.42 -2.87 2.78
C ALA A 189 17.50 -2.62 3.99
N LYS A 190 17.90 -3.00 5.20
CA LYS A 190 17.17 -2.68 6.43
C LYS A 190 17.07 -1.18 6.65
N GLN A 191 18.15 -0.44 6.43
CA GLN A 191 18.19 1.03 6.54
C GLN A 191 17.45 1.73 5.39
N ALA A 192 17.22 1.04 4.27
CA ALA A 192 16.48 1.57 3.14
C ALA A 192 14.96 1.59 3.36
N ILE A 193 14.43 0.84 4.33
CA ILE A 193 13.00 0.81 4.65
C ILE A 193 12.62 2.06 5.41
N ALA A 194 11.71 2.87 4.85
CA ALA A 194 11.15 4.04 5.54
C ALA A 194 10.07 3.65 6.54
N GLY A 195 9.24 2.69 6.19
CA GLY A 195 8.11 2.27 7.01
C GLY A 195 7.22 1.27 6.31
N TYR A 196 6.07 1.03 6.93
CA TYR A 196 5.13 0.00 6.55
C TYR A 196 3.70 0.56 6.46
N THR A 197 2.89 -0.06 5.63
CA THR A 197 1.47 0.23 5.45
C THR A 197 0.69 -1.06 5.27
N ILE A 198 -0.63 -1.03 5.38
CA ILE A 198 -1.46 -2.16 4.94
C ILE A 198 -1.51 -2.13 3.41
N LEU A 199 -1.34 -3.29 2.80
CA LEU A 199 -1.55 -3.52 1.39
C LEU A 199 -2.60 -4.61 1.23
N ILE A 200 -3.60 -4.39 0.36
CA ILE A 200 -4.54 -5.43 -0.06
C ILE A 200 -4.34 -5.66 -1.55
N ASP A 201 -3.84 -6.85 -1.88
CA ASP A 201 -3.71 -7.26 -3.27
C ASP A 201 -5.02 -7.88 -3.75
N CYS A 202 -5.79 -7.06 -4.49
CA CYS A 202 -7.09 -7.45 -5.01
C CYS A 202 -6.93 -8.39 -6.21
N SER A 203 -7.55 -9.58 -6.14
CA SER A 203 -7.31 -10.65 -7.09
C SER A 203 -8.61 -11.18 -7.72
N ALA A 204 -8.59 -11.43 -9.02
CA ALA A 204 -9.63 -12.15 -9.75
C ALA A 204 -9.19 -13.61 -9.94
N ARG A 205 -9.93 -14.58 -9.33
CA ARG A 205 -9.46 -15.98 -9.23
C ARG A 205 -10.11 -16.95 -10.21
N ASP A 206 -10.70 -16.46 -11.28
CA ASP A 206 -11.35 -17.34 -12.24
C ASP A 206 -10.36 -18.20 -13.02
N PRO A 207 -10.75 -19.48 -13.32
CA PRO A 207 -9.83 -20.42 -13.99
C PRO A 207 -9.33 -19.99 -15.37
N TYR A 208 -10.11 -19.16 -16.08
CA TYR A 208 -9.71 -18.67 -17.39
C TYR A 208 -8.64 -17.56 -17.31
N LEU A 209 -8.41 -16.96 -16.13
CA LEU A 209 -7.34 -16.01 -15.87
C LEU A 209 -6.04 -16.71 -15.45
N ARG A 210 -5.63 -17.76 -16.14
CA ARG A 210 -4.42 -18.53 -15.83
C ARG A 210 -3.14 -17.86 -16.30
N GLU A 211 -3.09 -16.54 -16.18
CA GLU A 211 -1.97 -15.73 -16.66
C GLU A 211 -0.62 -16.11 -16.06
N VAL A 212 -0.64 -16.62 -14.81
CA VAL A 212 0.58 -17.10 -14.11
C VAL A 212 1.25 -18.31 -14.77
N GLU A 213 0.52 -19.06 -15.60
CA GLU A 213 1.06 -20.18 -16.37
C GLU A 213 1.90 -19.72 -17.56
N PHE A 214 1.76 -18.44 -17.96
CA PHE A 214 2.44 -17.86 -19.10
C PHE A 214 3.50 -16.83 -18.70
N LEU A 215 3.11 -15.56 -18.59
CA LEU A 215 4.03 -14.44 -18.36
C LEU A 215 3.89 -13.80 -16.97
N GLY A 216 2.90 -14.21 -16.18
CA GLY A 216 2.58 -13.67 -14.88
C GLY A 216 1.22 -13.00 -14.83
N PRO A 217 0.77 -12.59 -13.63
CA PRO A 217 -0.56 -12.00 -13.48
C PRO A 217 -0.64 -10.63 -14.17
N ALA A 218 -1.76 -10.39 -14.87
CA ALA A 218 -2.12 -9.12 -15.45
C ALA A 218 -3.57 -8.76 -15.07
N LYS A 219 -4.58 -9.21 -15.83
CA LYS A 219 -5.99 -8.94 -15.51
C LYS A 219 -6.44 -9.55 -14.18
N MET A 220 -5.72 -10.54 -13.71
CA MET A 220 -5.91 -11.13 -12.39
C MET A 220 -5.58 -10.15 -11.26
N LYS A 221 -4.60 -9.22 -11.44
CA LYS A 221 -4.04 -8.36 -10.38
C LYS A 221 -4.02 -6.86 -10.70
N ASP A 222 -3.92 -6.45 -11.97
CA ASP A 222 -3.58 -5.08 -12.39
C ASP A 222 -4.71 -4.05 -12.23
N TRP A 223 -5.85 -4.41 -11.64
CA TRP A 223 -7.04 -3.57 -11.60
C TRP A 223 -7.24 -2.81 -10.30
N ALA A 224 -6.69 -3.30 -9.17
CA ALA A 224 -6.79 -2.64 -7.88
C ALA A 224 -5.75 -3.16 -6.87
N THR A 225 -5.10 -2.24 -6.16
CA THR A 225 -4.30 -2.51 -4.97
C THR A 225 -4.64 -1.47 -3.93
N VAL A 226 -5.13 -1.87 -2.75
CA VAL A 226 -5.48 -0.92 -1.68
C VAL A 226 -4.26 -0.63 -0.82
N LEU A 227 -4.03 0.65 -0.50
CA LEU A 227 -2.96 1.07 0.40
C LEU A 227 -3.48 2.01 1.48
N GLY A 228 -3.08 1.79 2.73
CA GLY A 228 -3.37 2.69 3.83
C GLY A 228 -3.39 2.06 5.22
N PRO A 229 -3.97 2.73 6.20
CA PRO A 229 -4.46 4.11 6.16
C PRO A 229 -3.33 5.13 6.25
N CYS A 230 -2.12 4.71 6.62
CA CYS A 230 -0.94 5.55 6.82
C CYS A 230 0.34 4.77 6.52
N MET A 231 1.46 5.46 6.42
CA MET A 231 2.79 4.86 6.59
C MET A 231 3.21 5.00 8.06
N VAL A 232 3.52 3.89 8.71
CA VAL A 232 4.17 3.88 10.03
C VAL A 232 5.68 3.77 9.82
N THR A 233 6.46 4.66 10.41
CA THR A 233 7.93 4.62 10.26
C THR A 233 8.51 3.33 10.86
N ALA A 234 9.56 2.79 10.24
CA ALA A 234 10.09 1.45 10.52
C ALA A 234 10.59 1.26 11.96
N ASP A 235 10.89 2.34 12.67
CA ASP A 235 11.32 2.32 14.07
C ASP A 235 10.17 2.15 15.08
N GLU A 236 8.91 2.30 14.63
CA GLU A 236 7.72 2.26 15.50
C GLU A 236 7.10 0.86 15.62
N ILE A 237 7.37 -0.04 14.67
CA ILE A 237 6.76 -1.36 14.64
C ILE A 237 7.76 -2.45 14.23
N ASP A 238 7.52 -3.66 14.69
CA ASP A 238 8.18 -4.88 14.21
C ASP A 238 7.24 -5.59 13.22
N GLU A 239 7.47 -5.42 11.93
CA GLU A 239 6.63 -5.98 10.86
C GLU A 239 6.54 -7.52 10.91
N ALA A 240 7.45 -8.12 11.66
CA ALA A 240 7.50 -9.55 11.83
C ALA A 240 6.50 -10.10 12.87
N ARG A 241 5.84 -9.24 13.64
CA ARG A 241 5.01 -9.64 14.79
C ARG A 241 3.76 -8.78 14.96
N LEU A 242 3.04 -8.56 13.87
CA LEU A 242 1.82 -7.76 13.85
C LEU A 242 0.60 -8.68 13.90
N ASP A 243 -0.30 -8.45 14.84
CA ASP A 243 -1.61 -9.08 14.84
C ASP A 243 -2.44 -8.50 13.69
N VAL A 244 -3.13 -9.39 13.00
CA VAL A 244 -3.96 -9.04 11.84
C VAL A 244 -5.34 -9.66 11.97
N ARG A 245 -6.35 -8.94 11.46
CA ARG A 245 -7.75 -9.38 11.48
C ARG A 245 -8.46 -8.95 10.21
N ILE A 246 -9.32 -9.83 9.70
CA ILE A 246 -10.24 -9.54 8.59
C ILE A 246 -11.66 -9.84 9.05
N SER A 247 -12.57 -8.92 8.82
CA SER A 247 -14.01 -9.12 9.03
C SER A 247 -14.82 -8.63 7.82
N VAL A 248 -15.95 -9.29 7.57
CA VAL A 248 -16.90 -8.95 6.51
C VAL A 248 -18.27 -8.79 7.15
N ASP A 249 -18.89 -7.63 6.98
CA ASP A 249 -20.17 -7.24 7.61
C ASP A 249 -20.20 -7.52 9.14
N GLY A 250 -19.05 -7.36 9.79
CA GLY A 250 -18.85 -7.59 11.23
C GLY A 250 -18.56 -9.04 11.61
N GLU A 251 -18.72 -10.02 10.71
CA GLU A 251 -18.28 -11.40 10.94
C GLU A 251 -16.74 -11.50 10.77
N VAL A 252 -16.07 -12.07 11.76
CA VAL A 252 -14.63 -12.34 11.68
C VAL A 252 -14.38 -13.52 10.74
N TRP A 253 -13.63 -13.26 9.67
CA TRP A 253 -13.22 -14.29 8.74
C TRP A 253 -11.84 -14.84 9.03
N PHE A 254 -10.94 -13.98 9.52
CA PHE A 254 -9.57 -14.36 9.83
C PHE A 254 -9.01 -13.57 11.02
N GLU A 255 -8.25 -14.23 11.86
CA GLU A 255 -7.35 -13.66 12.86
C GLU A 255 -6.01 -14.40 12.80
N GLY A 256 -4.92 -13.65 12.83
CA GLY A 256 -3.59 -14.21 12.74
C GLY A 256 -2.49 -13.21 13.10
N ASN A 257 -1.27 -13.57 12.78
CA ASN A 257 -0.10 -12.75 13.07
C ASN A 257 0.94 -12.88 11.96
N THR A 258 1.65 -11.82 11.66
CA THR A 258 2.74 -11.85 10.66
C THR A 258 3.94 -12.69 11.07
N ALA A 259 4.00 -13.19 12.32
CA ALA A 259 4.96 -14.21 12.75
C ALA A 259 4.67 -15.63 12.20
N ALA A 260 3.58 -15.81 11.44
CA ALA A 260 3.29 -17.04 10.72
C ALA A 260 4.52 -17.52 9.90
N PRO A 261 4.65 -18.83 9.68
CA PRO A 261 5.81 -19.37 8.96
C PRO A 261 6.07 -18.66 7.63
N ARG A 262 7.25 -18.08 7.51
CA ARG A 262 7.70 -17.34 6.32
C ARG A 262 9.20 -17.56 6.09
N SER A 263 9.62 -17.48 4.83
CA SER A 263 11.00 -17.77 4.44
C SER A 263 11.91 -16.54 4.50
N PHE A 264 11.34 -15.33 4.45
CA PHE A 264 12.07 -14.07 4.33
C PHE A 264 11.51 -13.00 5.23
N LEU A 265 12.32 -11.99 5.56
CA LEU A 265 11.96 -10.77 6.27
C LEU A 265 11.96 -9.59 5.29
N ALA A 266 11.34 -8.47 5.64
CA ALA A 266 11.23 -7.30 4.78
C ALA A 266 12.57 -6.85 4.14
N HIS A 267 13.64 -6.81 4.91
CA HIS A 267 14.95 -6.40 4.39
C HIS A 267 15.58 -7.41 3.40
N HIS A 268 15.23 -8.69 3.48
CA HIS A 268 15.63 -9.68 2.46
C HIS A 268 14.97 -9.37 1.11
N LEU A 269 13.70 -8.92 1.12
CA LEU A 269 12.95 -8.57 -0.09
C LEU A 269 13.56 -7.32 -0.74
N VAL A 270 13.89 -6.31 0.07
CA VAL A 270 14.54 -5.08 -0.40
C VAL A 270 15.93 -5.37 -0.97
N ALA A 271 16.76 -6.17 -0.29
CA ALA A 271 18.07 -6.58 -0.79
C ALA A 271 17.93 -7.31 -2.14
N TYR A 272 17.08 -8.34 -2.19
CA TYR A 272 16.85 -9.12 -3.42
C TYR A 272 16.34 -8.28 -4.58
N ALA A 273 15.37 -7.37 -4.32
CA ALA A 273 14.84 -6.49 -5.35
C ALA A 273 15.89 -5.47 -5.86
N SER A 274 16.94 -5.19 -5.09
CA SER A 274 18.02 -4.28 -5.46
C SER A 274 19.13 -4.93 -6.30
N ASP A 275 19.14 -6.27 -6.41
CA ASP A 275 20.17 -7.00 -7.15
C ASP A 275 20.13 -6.64 -8.65
N ASN A 276 21.19 -5.93 -9.11
CA ASN A 276 21.30 -5.37 -10.45
C ASN A 276 20.15 -4.43 -10.88
N GLU A 277 19.27 -4.03 -9.95
CA GLU A 277 18.18 -3.08 -10.17
C GLU A 277 18.28 -1.93 -9.15
N THR A 278 18.06 -0.69 -9.58
CA THR A 278 18.07 0.45 -8.67
C THR A 278 16.70 0.65 -8.06
N LEU A 279 16.60 0.57 -6.75
CA LEU A 279 15.42 1.00 -6.00
C LEU A 279 15.45 2.50 -5.76
N HIS A 280 14.27 3.10 -5.67
CA HIS A 280 14.09 4.54 -5.45
C HIS A 280 13.19 4.81 -4.25
N PRO A 281 13.35 5.98 -3.56
CA PRO A 281 12.39 6.41 -2.55
C PRO A 281 10.97 6.43 -3.12
N GLY A 282 10.03 5.71 -2.47
CA GLY A 282 8.66 5.54 -2.95
C GLY A 282 8.42 4.30 -3.82
N ASP A 283 9.40 3.41 -3.97
CA ASP A 283 9.12 2.04 -4.41
C ASP A 283 8.36 1.28 -3.31
N LEU A 284 7.42 0.45 -3.71
CA LEU A 284 6.55 -0.33 -2.84
C LEU A 284 6.77 -1.83 -3.06
N LEU A 285 6.91 -2.58 -1.95
CA LEU A 285 7.01 -4.02 -1.98
C LEU A 285 5.91 -4.62 -1.07
N GLY A 286 5.07 -5.53 -1.60
CA GLY A 286 4.15 -6.36 -0.82
C GLY A 286 4.88 -7.56 -0.25
N THR A 287 4.50 -8.01 0.94
CA THR A 287 5.08 -9.23 1.55
C THR A 287 4.49 -10.51 0.98
N GLY A 288 3.35 -10.41 0.32
CA GLY A 288 2.48 -11.55 0.06
C GLY A 288 1.48 -11.76 1.19
N THR A 289 0.44 -12.48 0.87
CA THR A 289 -0.70 -12.78 1.74
C THR A 289 -0.26 -13.35 3.08
N VAL A 290 -0.67 -12.71 4.18
CA VAL A 290 -0.34 -13.16 5.55
C VAL A 290 -1.03 -14.48 5.84
N SER A 291 -0.25 -15.56 6.00
CA SER A 291 -0.76 -16.90 6.29
C SER A 291 -1.86 -17.32 5.30
N THR A 292 -3.03 -17.73 5.80
CA THR A 292 -4.20 -18.15 5.03
C THR A 292 -5.33 -17.10 5.08
N SER A 293 -4.97 -15.82 5.03
CA SER A 293 -5.92 -14.72 5.26
C SER A 293 -6.79 -14.36 4.05
N CYS A 294 -6.54 -14.90 2.88
CA CYS A 294 -7.27 -14.54 1.68
C CYS A 294 -8.51 -15.42 1.42
N SER A 295 -9.39 -14.95 0.56
CA SER A 295 -10.68 -15.60 0.24
C SER A 295 -10.52 -17.03 -0.28
N VAL A 296 -9.50 -17.26 -1.13
CA VAL A 296 -9.25 -18.59 -1.70
C VAL A 296 -8.83 -19.60 -0.63
N ASP A 297 -8.06 -19.17 0.38
CA ASP A 297 -7.62 -20.05 1.47
C ASP A 297 -8.75 -20.29 2.50
N LEU A 298 -9.63 -19.30 2.68
CA LEU A 298 -10.77 -19.35 3.62
C LEU A 298 -12.00 -20.01 3.00
N HIS A 299 -12.05 -20.22 1.67
CA HIS A 299 -13.23 -20.65 0.93
C HIS A 299 -14.45 -19.72 1.15
N LYS A 300 -14.19 -18.43 1.37
CA LYS A 300 -15.19 -17.38 1.59
C LYS A 300 -14.96 -16.26 0.58
N TRP A 301 -15.99 -15.89 -0.17
CA TRP A 301 -15.90 -14.93 -1.27
C TRP A 301 -16.73 -13.69 -0.96
N PRO A 302 -16.13 -12.51 -0.80
CA PRO A 302 -16.87 -11.30 -0.55
C PRO A 302 -17.69 -10.89 -1.79
N GLN A 303 -18.85 -10.27 -1.54
CA GLN A 303 -19.83 -9.93 -2.55
C GLN A 303 -20.04 -8.42 -2.67
N VAL A 304 -20.55 -7.98 -3.81
CA VAL A 304 -20.99 -6.59 -4.01
C VAL A 304 -21.99 -6.18 -2.91
N GLY A 305 -21.79 -5.01 -2.34
CA GLY A 305 -22.56 -4.44 -1.24
C GLY A 305 -22.01 -4.76 0.15
N GLN A 306 -21.12 -5.72 0.31
CA GLN A 306 -20.51 -6.04 1.60
C GLN A 306 -19.42 -5.04 2.00
N ARG A 307 -19.24 -4.90 3.30
CA ARG A 307 -18.17 -4.11 3.92
C ARG A 307 -17.07 -5.04 4.42
N VAL A 308 -15.86 -4.84 3.94
CA VAL A 308 -14.67 -5.59 4.36
C VAL A 308 -13.78 -4.70 5.20
N ARG A 309 -13.36 -5.20 6.36
CA ARG A 309 -12.51 -4.48 7.31
C ARG A 309 -11.23 -5.27 7.54
N PHE A 310 -10.10 -4.59 7.39
CA PHE A 310 -8.75 -5.10 7.62
C PHE A 310 -8.12 -4.33 8.77
N GLU A 311 -7.61 -5.04 9.76
CA GLU A 311 -6.96 -4.45 10.93
C GLU A 311 -5.55 -5.03 11.06
N VAL A 312 -4.56 -4.15 11.19
CA VAL A 312 -3.17 -4.52 11.45
C VAL A 312 -2.69 -3.72 12.66
N ALA A 313 -2.32 -4.44 13.71
CA ALA A 313 -1.85 -3.84 14.95
C ALA A 313 -0.66 -2.91 14.70
N GLY A 314 -0.67 -1.74 15.33
CA GLY A 314 0.37 -0.72 15.14
C GLY A 314 0.22 0.13 13.87
N ILE A 315 -0.36 -0.39 12.78
CA ILE A 315 -0.58 0.39 11.55
C ILE A 315 -1.96 1.08 11.61
N GLY A 316 -3.03 0.31 11.68
CA GLY A 316 -4.39 0.86 11.72
C GLY A 316 -5.43 -0.05 11.10
N THR A 317 -6.48 0.57 10.56
CA THR A 317 -7.64 -0.11 9.99
C THR A 317 -7.96 0.46 8.61
N LEU A 318 -8.30 -0.43 7.68
CA LEU A 318 -8.94 -0.12 6.41
C LEU A 318 -10.34 -0.72 6.41
N GLU A 319 -11.32 0.03 5.92
CA GLU A 319 -12.69 -0.46 5.75
C GLU A 319 -13.23 0.00 4.40
N HIS A 320 -13.66 -0.95 3.59
CA HIS A 320 -14.10 -0.70 2.23
C HIS A 320 -15.44 -1.34 1.94
N THR A 321 -16.27 -0.65 1.16
CA THR A 321 -17.46 -1.25 0.55
C THR A 321 -17.09 -1.81 -0.80
N ILE A 322 -17.50 -3.04 -1.08
CA ILE A 322 -17.35 -3.64 -2.41
C ILE A 322 -18.49 -3.13 -3.29
N VAL A 323 -18.15 -2.54 -4.43
CA VAL A 323 -19.11 -2.01 -5.39
C VAL A 323 -19.04 -2.77 -6.71
N ALA A 324 -20.12 -2.78 -7.48
CA ALA A 324 -20.08 -3.36 -8.83
C ALA A 324 -19.09 -2.55 -9.69
N GLY A 325 -18.20 -3.26 -10.37
CA GLY A 325 -17.32 -2.66 -11.36
C GLY A 325 -18.10 -2.21 -12.61
N GLU A 326 -17.57 -1.25 -13.35
CA GLU A 326 -18.15 -0.83 -14.61
C GLU A 326 -18.06 -1.95 -15.64
N HIS A 327 -19.18 -2.23 -16.32
CA HIS A 327 -19.23 -3.18 -17.42
C HIS A 327 -19.24 -2.41 -18.75
N VAL A 328 -18.21 -2.61 -19.54
CA VAL A 328 -18.12 -1.99 -20.87
C VAL A 328 -18.24 -3.06 -21.96
N VAL A 329 -17.17 -3.80 -22.21
CA VAL A 329 -17.11 -4.90 -23.20
C VAL A 329 -16.30 -6.04 -22.59
N ASP A 330 -16.84 -7.25 -22.58
CA ASP A 330 -16.22 -8.39 -21.92
C ASP A 330 -15.20 -9.11 -22.81
N HIS A 331 -14.06 -8.48 -23.03
CA HIS A 331 -12.93 -9.10 -23.74
C HIS A 331 -12.16 -10.11 -22.87
N VAL A 332 -12.16 -9.91 -21.56
CA VAL A 332 -11.41 -10.76 -20.63
C VAL A 332 -12.10 -12.12 -20.48
N ARG A 333 -13.40 -12.14 -20.21
CA ARG A 333 -14.18 -13.37 -20.02
C ARG A 333 -14.40 -14.12 -21.34
N ASN A 334 -14.75 -13.41 -22.40
CA ASN A 334 -15.09 -13.98 -23.70
C ASN A 334 -13.91 -14.13 -24.66
N GLY A 335 -12.74 -13.63 -24.28
CA GLY A 335 -11.57 -13.59 -25.15
C GLY A 335 -11.69 -12.57 -26.27
N MET A 336 -10.73 -12.59 -27.17
CA MET A 336 -10.64 -11.71 -28.34
C MET A 336 -11.24 -12.31 -29.60
N ASP A 337 -12.02 -13.37 -29.47
CA ASP A 337 -12.65 -14.07 -30.59
C ASP A 337 -13.55 -13.14 -31.42
N GLY A 338 -13.32 -13.11 -32.71
CA GLY A 338 -14.03 -12.25 -33.65
C GLY A 338 -13.49 -10.81 -33.77
N LEU A 339 -12.56 -10.40 -32.91
CA LEU A 339 -11.89 -9.08 -32.99
C LEU A 339 -10.63 -9.14 -33.84
N LEU A 340 -9.97 -10.30 -33.90
CA LEU A 340 -8.81 -10.54 -34.75
C LEU A 340 -9.18 -11.49 -35.87
N GLN A 341 -8.88 -11.13 -37.10
CA GLN A 341 -8.94 -12.03 -38.28
C GLN A 341 -7.73 -12.99 -38.26
N ALA A 342 -7.49 -13.68 -37.17
CA ALA A 342 -6.43 -14.68 -37.13
C ALA A 342 -6.94 -15.98 -37.79
N PRO A 343 -6.12 -16.63 -38.62
CA PRO A 343 -6.48 -17.93 -39.19
C PRO A 343 -6.68 -18.95 -38.07
N ARG A 344 -7.90 -19.48 -37.91
CA ARG A 344 -8.24 -20.49 -36.89
C ARG A 344 -7.64 -21.88 -37.13
N GLU A 345 -6.83 -22.07 -38.17
CA GLU A 345 -6.35 -23.37 -38.58
C GLU A 345 -5.22 -23.98 -37.75
N ALA A 346 -4.63 -23.21 -36.81
CA ALA A 346 -3.50 -23.68 -35.99
C ALA A 346 -3.90 -24.32 -34.64
N ALA A 347 -5.15 -24.19 -34.19
CA ALA A 347 -5.57 -24.61 -32.86
C ALA A 347 -6.18 -26.02 -32.78
N ALA A 348 -6.28 -26.76 -33.89
CA ALA A 348 -6.94 -28.06 -33.93
C ALA A 348 -5.98 -29.25 -33.85
N SER A 349 -4.68 -29.04 -33.53
CA SER A 349 -3.69 -30.11 -33.54
C SER A 349 -2.69 -30.06 -32.37
N VAL A 350 -3.15 -29.74 -31.14
CA VAL A 350 -2.39 -29.99 -29.92
C VAL A 350 -3.26 -30.70 -28.89
#